data_fed4b5a78d24b14d5a23587589dd0d48
#
_entry.id   fed4b5a78d24b14d5a23587589dd0d48
#
_cell.length_a   1.000
_cell.length_b   1.000
_cell.length_c   1.000
_cell.angle_alpha   90.00
_cell.angle_beta   90.00
_cell.angle_gamma   90.00
#
_symmetry.space_group_name_H-M   'P 1'
#
loop_
_entity.id
_entity.type
_entity.pdbx_description
1 polymer ?
#
loop_
_entity_poly.entity_id
_entity_poly.type
_entity_poly.pdbx_seq_one_letter_code
_entity_poly.pdbx_strand_id
1 'polypeptide(L)'
;MMKRPFNIVKRAYIWLFVGVVATVLSWILFISNAQFSEEFTGGVNVTFKGNVQKTEFIDGLTTTLGQEWFTNLKVNLEDGNGEVKVKINAKLEDDAKVVQLSKAISDYLQTENYISSQNEIVESAIIGPSVGNYMQTRASQALVFGIIAMAIYMIFSFGSVRKYINPSILAVVVVLSTIFSISIPAGAYGIRMATNSTIQIDTVFIIAILTVIGYGINDVIIIFDRVRENIIKEWERKDTNMLMIFEESIWQTMKRSVGTSLSTILVLIWMFVFATGVVANFAFTVWVWVIASALCSIFIAVPTAYLLLKKSKK
;
A
#
# COMPACT_ATOMS: atom_id res chain seq x y z
N MET A 1 -23.40 -22.21 22.88
CA MET A 1 -23.31 -22.00 21.41
C MET A 1 -23.49 -20.53 21.12
N MET A 2 -22.44 -19.82 20.62
CA MET A 2 -22.64 -18.44 20.15
C MET A 2 -23.63 -18.45 18.98
N LYS A 3 -24.65 -17.58 19.01
CA LYS A 3 -25.52 -17.38 17.85
C LYS A 3 -24.67 -16.84 16.70
N ARG A 4 -24.49 -17.62 15.64
CA ARG A 4 -23.76 -17.21 14.44
C ARG A 4 -24.70 -16.35 13.58
N PRO A 5 -24.41 -15.06 13.33
CA PRO A 5 -25.32 -14.19 12.59
C PRO A 5 -25.43 -14.60 11.11
N PHE A 6 -24.37 -15.16 10.51
CA PHE A 6 -24.37 -15.68 9.13
C PHE A 6 -23.20 -16.65 8.91
N ASN A 7 -23.27 -17.46 7.84
CA ASN A 7 -22.25 -18.44 7.48
C ASN A 7 -21.32 -17.83 6.42
N ILE A 8 -20.07 -17.55 6.80
CA ILE A 8 -19.06 -16.94 5.94
C ILE A 8 -18.49 -17.98 4.95
N VAL A 9 -18.03 -19.12 5.48
CA VAL A 9 -17.34 -20.16 4.70
C VAL A 9 -18.28 -20.85 3.71
N LYS A 10 -19.56 -21.03 4.07
CA LYS A 10 -20.57 -21.59 3.16
C LYS A 10 -20.75 -20.73 1.90
N ARG A 11 -20.54 -19.42 1.99
CA ARG A 11 -20.65 -18.45 0.90
C ARG A 11 -19.30 -18.10 0.26
N ALA A 12 -18.30 -18.99 0.35
CA ALA A 12 -16.94 -18.77 -0.12
C ALA A 12 -16.85 -18.26 -1.57
N TYR A 13 -17.63 -18.83 -2.48
CA TYR A 13 -17.63 -18.40 -3.89
C TYR A 13 -18.11 -16.97 -4.08
N ILE A 14 -19.06 -16.49 -3.26
CA ILE A 14 -19.56 -15.11 -3.33
C ILE A 14 -18.45 -14.16 -2.90
N TRP A 15 -17.78 -14.46 -1.80
CA TRP A 15 -16.69 -13.61 -1.29
C TRP A 15 -15.51 -13.55 -2.24
N LEU A 16 -15.13 -14.70 -2.84
CA LEU A 16 -14.09 -14.73 -3.84
C LEU A 16 -14.47 -13.94 -5.09
N PHE A 17 -15.69 -14.08 -5.58
CA PHE A 17 -16.19 -13.30 -6.72
C PHE A 17 -16.13 -11.79 -6.43
N VAL A 18 -16.66 -11.37 -5.29
CA VAL A 18 -16.62 -9.96 -4.85
C VAL A 18 -15.16 -9.48 -4.73
N GLY A 19 -14.27 -10.29 -4.13
CA GLY A 19 -12.85 -9.96 -4.02
C GLY A 19 -12.17 -9.79 -5.39
N VAL A 20 -12.42 -10.69 -6.33
CA VAL A 20 -11.86 -10.58 -7.70
C VAL A 20 -12.38 -9.33 -8.41
N VAL A 21 -13.68 -9.08 -8.36
CA VAL A 21 -14.27 -7.88 -8.98
C VAL A 21 -13.69 -6.60 -8.35
N ALA A 22 -13.63 -6.54 -7.02
CA ALA A 22 -13.04 -5.41 -6.30
C ALA A 22 -11.58 -5.20 -6.69
N THR A 23 -10.79 -6.27 -6.80
CA THR A 23 -9.38 -6.22 -7.22
C THR A 23 -9.24 -5.68 -8.64
N VAL A 24 -10.02 -6.18 -9.59
CA VAL A 24 -9.95 -5.71 -10.99
C VAL A 24 -10.30 -4.23 -11.09
N LEU A 25 -11.39 -3.81 -10.45
CA LEU A 25 -11.79 -2.40 -10.43
C LEU A 25 -10.71 -1.52 -9.76
N SER A 26 -10.12 -1.99 -8.67
CA SER A 26 -9.05 -1.28 -7.96
C SER A 26 -7.81 -1.10 -8.82
N TRP A 27 -7.41 -2.13 -9.58
CA TRP A 27 -6.28 -2.02 -10.49
C TRP A 27 -6.55 -1.08 -11.67
N ILE A 28 -7.77 -1.06 -12.20
CA ILE A 28 -8.16 -0.09 -13.24
C ILE A 28 -8.01 1.33 -12.69
N LEU A 29 -8.56 1.61 -11.52
CA LEU A 29 -8.48 2.92 -10.88
C LEU A 29 -7.03 3.32 -10.54
N PHE A 30 -6.24 2.36 -10.05
CA PHE A 30 -4.84 2.61 -9.70
C PHE A 30 -3.99 2.92 -10.93
N ILE A 31 -4.03 2.06 -11.96
CA ILE A 31 -3.21 2.20 -13.17
C ILE A 31 -3.59 3.47 -13.95
N SER A 32 -4.89 3.78 -14.03
CA SER A 32 -5.37 4.98 -14.75
C SER A 32 -4.89 6.29 -14.13
N ASN A 33 -4.55 6.28 -12.82
CA ASN A 33 -4.16 7.47 -12.08
C ASN A 33 -2.76 7.37 -11.47
N ALA A 34 -2.00 6.31 -11.76
CA ALA A 34 -0.69 6.07 -11.19
C ALA A 34 0.30 7.19 -11.58
N GLN A 35 0.87 7.81 -10.56
CA GLN A 35 1.86 8.86 -10.71
C GLN A 35 3.03 8.53 -9.78
N PHE A 36 4.19 8.30 -10.39
CA PHE A 36 5.41 8.05 -9.63
C PHE A 36 6.05 9.36 -9.22
N SER A 37 6.63 9.37 -8.01
CA SER A 37 7.40 10.51 -7.53
C SER A 37 8.77 10.58 -8.23
N GLU A 38 9.41 11.73 -8.07
CA GLU A 38 10.79 11.96 -8.49
C GLU A 38 11.78 10.95 -7.91
N GLU A 39 11.46 10.35 -6.76
CA GLU A 39 12.27 9.30 -6.13
C GLU A 39 12.44 8.05 -7.02
N PHE A 40 11.45 7.74 -7.85
CA PHE A 40 11.45 6.57 -8.73
C PHE A 40 11.75 6.91 -10.19
N THR A 41 11.43 8.12 -10.63
CA THR A 41 11.60 8.54 -12.02
C THR A 41 12.87 9.34 -12.26
N GLY A 42 13.48 9.81 -11.17
CA GLY A 42 14.44 10.91 -11.21
C GLY A 42 13.74 12.26 -11.36
N GLY A 43 14.34 13.32 -10.86
CA GLY A 43 13.78 14.65 -10.92
C GLY A 43 14.32 15.59 -9.87
N VAL A 44 13.64 16.73 -9.74
CA VAL A 44 13.98 17.79 -8.81
C VAL A 44 12.74 18.15 -7.99
N ASN A 45 12.90 18.23 -6.68
CA ASN A 45 11.90 18.71 -5.75
C ASN A 45 12.47 19.96 -5.05
N VAL A 46 11.82 21.08 -5.22
CA VAL A 46 12.23 22.35 -4.56
C VAL A 46 11.03 22.89 -3.78
N THR A 47 11.24 23.14 -2.50
CA THR A 47 10.27 23.82 -1.63
C THR A 47 10.86 25.16 -1.23
N PHE A 48 10.16 26.23 -1.49
CA PHE A 48 10.57 27.60 -1.11
C PHE A 48 9.41 28.36 -0.48
N LYS A 49 9.74 29.41 0.26
CA LYS A 49 8.75 30.34 0.84
C LYS A 49 8.49 31.45 -0.16
N GLY A 50 7.22 31.63 -0.54
CA GLY A 50 6.84 32.66 -1.48
C GLY A 50 5.33 32.69 -1.71
N ASN A 51 4.86 33.76 -2.33
CA ASN A 51 3.48 33.89 -2.78
C ASN A 51 3.47 33.81 -4.30
N VAL A 52 2.89 32.76 -4.84
CA VAL A 52 2.97 32.43 -6.27
C VAL A 52 1.58 32.17 -6.83
N GLN A 53 1.26 32.81 -7.95
CA GLN A 53 0.10 32.43 -8.76
C GLN A 53 0.46 31.18 -9.58
N LYS A 54 -0.19 30.06 -9.28
CA LYS A 54 0.16 28.73 -9.81
C LYS A 54 0.23 28.67 -11.33
N THR A 55 -0.71 29.28 -12.03
CA THR A 55 -0.77 29.27 -13.50
C THR A 55 0.36 30.08 -14.11
N GLU A 56 0.57 31.28 -13.66
CA GLU A 56 1.64 32.19 -14.12
C GLU A 56 3.04 31.58 -13.87
N PHE A 57 3.23 30.97 -12.71
CA PHE A 57 4.48 30.30 -12.37
C PHE A 57 4.76 29.09 -13.27
N ILE A 58 3.74 28.24 -13.56
CA ILE A 58 3.89 27.08 -14.44
C ILE A 58 4.21 27.51 -15.85
N ASP A 59 3.52 28.52 -16.36
CA ASP A 59 3.72 29.02 -17.73
C ASP A 59 5.10 29.66 -17.87
N GLY A 60 5.53 30.45 -16.89
CA GLY A 60 6.85 31.08 -16.87
C GLY A 60 7.97 30.04 -16.79
N LEU A 61 7.85 29.07 -15.87
CA LEU A 61 8.83 27.99 -15.72
C LEU A 61 8.91 27.12 -16.98
N THR A 62 7.77 26.79 -17.58
CA THR A 62 7.70 25.99 -18.82
C THR A 62 8.31 26.72 -20.00
N THR A 63 8.10 28.05 -20.09
CA THR A 63 8.68 28.88 -21.15
C THR A 63 10.19 29.00 -21.01
N THR A 64 10.68 29.18 -19.78
CA THR A 64 12.10 29.40 -19.50
C THR A 64 12.91 28.09 -19.63
N LEU A 65 12.40 26.99 -19.12
CA LEU A 65 13.12 25.71 -19.11
C LEU A 65 12.92 24.88 -20.39
N GLY A 66 11.78 25.05 -21.07
CA GLY A 66 11.37 24.19 -22.20
C GLY A 66 10.81 22.86 -21.76
N GLN A 67 9.79 22.36 -22.48
CA GLN A 67 9.10 21.09 -22.14
C GLN A 67 9.94 19.84 -22.33
N GLU A 68 11.09 19.94 -22.97
CA GLU A 68 11.99 18.83 -23.21
C GLU A 68 12.72 18.33 -21.96
N TRP A 69 12.75 19.16 -20.89
CA TRP A 69 13.50 18.89 -19.66
C TRP A 69 12.72 18.05 -18.65
N PHE A 70 11.40 17.97 -18.76
CA PHE A 70 10.58 17.26 -17.80
C PHE A 70 9.40 16.52 -18.44
N THR A 71 9.01 15.40 -17.79
CA THR A 71 7.81 14.65 -18.16
C THR A 71 6.56 15.17 -17.45
N ASN A 72 6.73 15.71 -16.26
CA ASN A 72 5.64 16.16 -15.44
C ASN A 72 6.11 17.27 -14.49
N LEU A 73 5.48 18.43 -14.60
CA LEU A 73 5.69 19.57 -13.71
C LEU A 73 4.51 19.68 -12.75
N LYS A 74 4.78 19.59 -11.46
CA LYS A 74 3.76 19.75 -10.43
C LYS A 74 4.16 20.88 -9.49
N VAL A 75 3.29 21.85 -9.40
CA VAL A 75 3.42 22.97 -8.45
C VAL A 75 2.29 22.86 -7.44
N ASN A 76 2.65 22.80 -6.16
CA ASN A 76 1.73 22.75 -5.06
C ASN A 76 1.94 23.95 -4.15
N LEU A 77 0.85 24.63 -3.85
CA LEU A 77 0.80 25.65 -2.82
C LEU A 77 0.35 24.94 -1.53
N GLU A 78 1.20 24.92 -0.50
CA GLU A 78 0.77 24.46 0.83
C GLU A 78 0.10 25.66 1.54
N ASP A 79 -1.21 25.53 1.75
CA ASP A 79 -2.01 26.49 2.51
C ASP A 79 -1.56 26.53 3.98
N GLY A 80 -1.22 27.70 4.45
CA GLY A 80 -0.98 27.99 5.87
C GLY A 80 0.40 28.55 6.21
N ASN A 81 1.47 28.21 5.48
CA ASN A 81 2.83 28.67 5.76
C ASN A 81 3.45 29.53 4.64
N GLY A 82 2.74 29.75 3.53
CA GLY A 82 3.32 30.40 2.34
C GLY A 82 4.42 29.58 1.67
N GLU A 83 4.42 28.26 1.86
CA GLU A 83 5.38 27.36 1.22
C GLU A 83 4.88 26.91 -0.14
N VAL A 84 5.74 27.03 -1.15
CA VAL A 84 5.48 26.58 -2.52
C VAL A 84 6.36 25.36 -2.79
N LYS A 85 5.74 24.21 -3.09
CA LYS A 85 6.44 23.00 -3.49
C LYS A 85 6.40 22.83 -5.00
N VAL A 86 7.58 22.78 -5.61
CA VAL A 86 7.76 22.51 -7.02
C VAL A 86 8.37 21.12 -7.19
N LYS A 87 7.63 20.21 -7.80
CA LYS A 87 8.09 18.87 -8.12
C LYS A 87 8.18 18.70 -9.63
N ILE A 88 9.35 18.37 -10.11
CA ILE A 88 9.63 18.16 -11.52
C ILE A 88 10.18 16.75 -11.73
N ASN A 89 9.45 15.92 -12.44
CA ASN A 89 9.95 14.62 -12.87
C ASN A 89 10.80 14.80 -14.12
N ALA A 90 12.08 14.49 -14.02
CA ALA A 90 13.01 14.64 -15.13
C ALA A 90 12.70 13.64 -16.26
N LYS A 91 12.74 14.12 -17.50
CA LYS A 91 12.63 13.30 -18.71
C LYS A 91 14.01 12.77 -19.17
N LEU A 92 15.06 13.05 -18.41
CA LEU A 92 16.44 12.91 -18.83
C LEU A 92 17.01 11.56 -18.34
N GLU A 93 17.81 10.94 -19.19
CA GLU A 93 18.51 9.68 -18.87
C GLU A 93 19.87 9.92 -18.18
N ASP A 94 20.31 11.18 -18.06
CA ASP A 94 21.62 11.56 -17.56
C ASP A 94 21.51 12.34 -16.24
N ASP A 95 22.17 11.82 -15.20
CA ASP A 95 22.22 12.43 -13.86
C ASP A 95 22.81 13.87 -13.89
N ALA A 96 23.77 14.15 -14.78
CA ALA A 96 24.38 15.47 -14.91
C ALA A 96 23.36 16.53 -15.38
N LYS A 97 22.43 16.14 -16.25
CA LYS A 97 21.38 17.06 -16.73
C LYS A 97 20.37 17.39 -15.65
N VAL A 98 20.10 16.48 -14.71
CA VAL A 98 19.20 16.75 -13.57
C VAL A 98 19.81 17.81 -12.66
N VAL A 99 21.13 17.81 -12.47
CA VAL A 99 21.83 18.86 -11.71
C VAL A 99 21.74 20.21 -12.44
N GLN A 100 21.86 20.21 -13.77
CA GLN A 100 21.68 21.43 -14.57
C GLN A 100 20.24 21.98 -14.45
N LEU A 101 19.25 21.08 -14.48
CA LEU A 101 17.83 21.45 -14.29
C LEU A 101 17.60 22.09 -12.91
N SER A 102 18.16 21.53 -11.84
CA SER A 102 18.06 22.11 -10.49
C SER A 102 18.65 23.53 -10.44
N LYS A 103 19.81 23.72 -11.07
CA LYS A 103 20.42 25.06 -11.14
C LYS A 103 19.55 26.02 -11.93
N ALA A 104 19.03 25.60 -13.09
CA ALA A 104 18.16 26.44 -13.91
C ALA A 104 16.86 26.84 -13.17
N ILE A 105 16.31 25.95 -12.35
CA ILE A 105 15.15 26.26 -11.50
C ILE A 105 15.53 27.31 -10.45
N SER A 106 16.68 27.16 -9.78
CA SER A 106 17.16 28.12 -8.78
C SER A 106 17.42 29.50 -9.40
N ASP A 107 18.02 29.53 -10.58
CA ASP A 107 18.27 30.78 -11.32
C ASP A 107 16.96 31.45 -11.75
N TYR A 108 15.97 30.66 -12.20
CA TYR A 108 14.61 31.17 -12.53
C TYR A 108 13.94 31.80 -11.29
N LEU A 109 13.96 31.09 -10.14
CA LEU A 109 13.35 31.59 -8.91
C LEU A 109 13.96 32.92 -8.45
N GLN A 110 15.29 33.13 -8.64
CA GLN A 110 15.98 34.37 -8.32
C GLN A 110 15.67 35.46 -9.36
N THR A 111 15.70 35.14 -10.64
CA THR A 111 15.50 36.12 -11.74
C THR A 111 14.11 36.74 -11.70
N GLU A 112 13.08 35.90 -11.42
CA GLU A 112 11.68 36.35 -11.31
C GLU A 112 11.32 36.89 -9.91
N ASN A 113 12.32 37.06 -9.03
CA ASN A 113 12.14 37.55 -7.65
C ASN A 113 11.15 36.73 -6.81
N TYR A 114 10.99 35.45 -7.08
CA TYR A 114 10.22 34.53 -6.20
C TYR A 114 10.96 34.26 -4.90
N ILE A 115 12.29 34.32 -4.91
CA ILE A 115 13.17 34.20 -3.74
C ILE A 115 14.21 35.35 -3.79
N SER A 116 14.47 35.96 -2.65
CA SER A 116 15.50 37.02 -2.51
C SER A 116 16.87 36.41 -2.24
N SER A 117 16.93 35.23 -1.66
CA SER A 117 18.16 34.51 -1.36
C SER A 117 17.95 33.00 -1.35
N GLN A 118 19.03 32.24 -1.51
CA GLN A 118 18.97 30.77 -1.41
C GLN A 118 18.53 30.27 -0.02
N ASN A 119 18.58 31.10 1.00
CA ASN A 119 18.11 30.75 2.35
C ASN A 119 16.57 30.66 2.43
N GLU A 120 15.85 31.12 1.43
CA GLU A 120 14.38 30.98 1.33
C GLU A 120 13.97 29.64 0.74
N ILE A 121 14.92 28.88 0.19
CA ILE A 121 14.70 27.48 -0.19
C ILE A 121 14.71 26.63 1.10
N VAL A 122 13.53 26.10 1.44
CA VAL A 122 13.32 25.29 2.64
C VAL A 122 13.89 23.89 2.45
N GLU A 123 13.67 23.33 1.27
CA GLU A 123 14.10 21.98 0.91
C GLU A 123 14.44 21.92 -0.58
N SER A 124 15.54 21.27 -0.90
CA SER A 124 15.90 20.94 -2.28
C SER A 124 16.42 19.50 -2.35
N ALA A 125 15.72 18.66 -3.09
CA ALA A 125 16.13 17.29 -3.35
C ALA A 125 16.33 17.08 -4.85
N ILE A 126 17.49 16.55 -5.21
CA ILE A 126 17.87 16.22 -6.59
C ILE A 126 18.08 14.73 -6.66
N ILE A 127 17.32 14.05 -7.51
CA ILE A 127 17.40 12.60 -7.68
C ILE A 127 17.68 12.30 -9.14
N GLY A 128 18.86 11.75 -9.41
CA GLY A 128 19.24 11.32 -10.75
C GLY A 128 18.42 10.09 -11.18
N PRO A 129 18.20 9.89 -12.48
CA PRO A 129 17.49 8.73 -13.03
C PRO A 129 18.12 7.38 -12.64
N SER A 130 19.45 7.32 -12.50
CA SER A 130 20.17 6.13 -12.03
C SER A 130 19.76 5.74 -10.61
N VAL A 131 19.60 6.72 -9.71
CA VAL A 131 19.14 6.53 -8.34
C VAL A 131 17.67 6.12 -8.33
N GLY A 132 16.82 6.77 -9.14
CA GLY A 132 15.41 6.41 -9.28
C GLY A 132 15.22 4.95 -9.71
N ASN A 133 15.92 4.51 -10.74
CA ASN A 133 15.91 3.12 -11.20
C ASN A 133 16.38 2.13 -10.12
N TYR A 134 17.42 2.50 -9.37
CA TYR A 134 17.91 1.69 -8.25
C TYR A 134 16.82 1.57 -7.16
N MET A 135 16.19 2.68 -6.77
CA MET A 135 15.13 2.71 -5.77
C MET A 135 13.93 1.85 -6.20
N GLN A 136 13.48 1.97 -7.46
CA GLN A 136 12.39 1.16 -8.01
C GLN A 136 12.71 -0.34 -7.98
N THR A 137 13.93 -0.71 -8.37
CA THR A 137 14.38 -2.10 -8.36
C THR A 137 14.41 -2.66 -6.94
N ARG A 138 14.95 -1.90 -5.98
CA ARG A 138 15.04 -2.32 -4.57
C ARG A 138 13.67 -2.42 -3.92
N ALA A 139 12.76 -1.49 -4.20
CA ALA A 139 11.38 -1.54 -3.73
C ALA A 139 10.65 -2.80 -4.22
N SER A 140 10.77 -3.11 -5.51
CA SER A 140 10.17 -4.33 -6.10
C SER A 140 10.76 -5.60 -5.48
N GLN A 141 12.08 -5.67 -5.30
CA GLN A 141 12.76 -6.79 -4.64
C GLN A 141 12.27 -6.96 -3.20
N ALA A 142 12.14 -5.87 -2.43
CA ALA A 142 11.67 -5.91 -1.06
C ALA A 142 10.25 -6.49 -0.97
N LEU A 143 9.34 -6.08 -1.86
CA LEU A 143 7.97 -6.62 -1.93
C LEU A 143 7.97 -8.13 -2.24
N VAL A 144 8.72 -8.56 -3.25
CA VAL A 144 8.80 -9.98 -3.65
C VAL A 144 9.41 -10.82 -2.54
N PHE A 145 10.55 -10.40 -1.96
CA PHE A 145 11.19 -11.13 -0.87
C PHE A 145 10.32 -11.16 0.39
N GLY A 146 9.60 -10.08 0.70
CA GLY A 146 8.63 -10.04 1.79
C GLY A 146 7.53 -11.10 1.64
N ILE A 147 6.94 -11.22 0.45
CA ILE A 147 5.93 -12.23 0.15
C ILE A 147 6.50 -13.65 0.21
N ILE A 148 7.70 -13.87 -0.31
CA ILE A 148 8.37 -15.19 -0.25
C ILE A 148 8.68 -15.58 1.20
N ALA A 149 9.26 -14.67 1.98
CA ALA A 149 9.57 -14.92 3.39
C ALA A 149 8.31 -15.28 4.19
N MET A 150 7.20 -14.59 3.91
CA MET A 150 5.89 -14.86 4.49
C MET A 150 5.38 -16.26 4.14
N ALA A 151 5.48 -16.67 2.88
CA ALA A 151 5.08 -18.01 2.44
C ALA A 151 5.92 -19.11 3.11
N ILE A 152 7.23 -18.91 3.20
CA ILE A 152 8.15 -19.81 3.89
C ILE A 152 7.78 -19.91 5.37
N TYR A 153 7.58 -18.79 6.05
CA TYR A 153 7.18 -18.76 7.45
C TYR A 153 5.90 -19.57 7.70
N MET A 154 4.90 -19.45 6.82
CA MET A 154 3.66 -20.23 6.92
C MET A 154 3.88 -21.73 6.81
N ILE A 155 4.73 -22.16 5.89
CA ILE A 155 5.06 -23.60 5.72
C ILE A 155 5.70 -24.15 7.00
N PHE A 156 6.65 -23.42 7.59
CA PHE A 156 7.31 -23.81 8.84
C PHE A 156 6.36 -23.78 10.04
N SER A 157 5.61 -22.70 10.21
CA SER A 157 4.69 -22.51 11.34
C SER A 157 3.61 -23.60 11.40
N PHE A 158 3.12 -24.04 10.25
CA PHE A 158 2.09 -25.09 10.18
C PHE A 158 2.63 -26.48 9.85
N GLY A 159 3.94 -26.69 9.89
CA GLY A 159 4.58 -27.99 9.67
C GLY A 159 4.09 -29.09 10.61
N SER A 160 3.79 -28.75 11.88
CA SER A 160 3.29 -29.69 12.90
C SER A 160 1.92 -30.30 12.58
N VAL A 161 1.10 -29.63 11.77
CA VAL A 161 -0.24 -30.11 11.38
C VAL A 161 -0.29 -30.71 9.97
N ARG A 162 0.86 -30.98 9.38
CA ARG A 162 0.96 -31.59 8.03
C ARG A 162 0.13 -32.89 7.88
N LYS A 163 -0.07 -33.61 8.96
CA LYS A 163 -0.92 -34.82 8.99
C LYS A 163 -2.39 -34.53 8.68
N TYR A 164 -2.88 -33.33 8.99
CA TYR A 164 -4.29 -32.95 8.89
C TYR A 164 -4.56 -31.98 7.74
N ILE A 165 -3.65 -31.03 7.54
CA ILE A 165 -3.72 -29.99 6.52
C ILE A 165 -2.37 -29.87 5.83
N ASN A 166 -2.36 -29.73 4.51
CA ASN A 166 -1.14 -29.46 3.77
C ASN A 166 -0.69 -27.99 4.00
N PRO A 167 0.47 -27.74 4.65
CA PRO A 167 0.94 -26.39 4.92
C PRO A 167 1.19 -25.56 3.66
N SER A 168 1.54 -26.19 2.54
CA SER A 168 1.74 -25.49 1.27
C SER A 168 0.45 -24.87 0.74
N ILE A 169 -0.71 -25.48 1.00
CA ILE A 169 -2.01 -24.88 0.64
C ILE A 169 -2.25 -23.63 1.46
N LEU A 170 -1.94 -23.65 2.76
CA LEU A 170 -2.06 -22.48 3.61
C LEU A 170 -1.11 -21.36 3.17
N ALA A 171 0.13 -21.68 2.79
CA ALA A 171 1.07 -20.70 2.24
C ALA A 171 0.52 -20.03 0.96
N VAL A 172 -0.02 -20.83 0.02
CA VAL A 172 -0.66 -20.29 -1.19
C VAL A 172 -1.84 -19.39 -0.85
N VAL A 173 -2.67 -19.78 0.10
CA VAL A 173 -3.82 -18.97 0.53
C VAL A 173 -3.36 -17.64 1.13
N VAL A 174 -2.31 -17.65 1.95
CA VAL A 174 -1.76 -16.42 2.54
C VAL A 174 -1.22 -15.50 1.45
N VAL A 175 -0.47 -16.02 0.49
CA VAL A 175 0.02 -15.22 -0.65
C VAL A 175 -1.15 -14.62 -1.44
N LEU A 176 -2.16 -15.42 -1.77
CA LEU A 176 -3.35 -14.94 -2.47
C LEU A 176 -4.08 -13.86 -1.67
N SER A 177 -4.34 -14.09 -0.39
CA SER A 177 -5.03 -13.10 0.46
C SER A 177 -4.23 -11.81 0.60
N THR A 178 -2.90 -11.89 0.63
CA THR A 178 -2.02 -10.71 0.64
C THR A 178 -2.13 -9.93 -0.67
N ILE A 179 -2.14 -10.61 -1.82
CA ILE A 179 -2.35 -9.95 -3.12
C ILE A 179 -3.69 -9.21 -3.12
N PHE A 180 -4.78 -9.82 -2.66
CA PHE A 180 -6.07 -9.15 -2.54
C PHE A 180 -6.03 -7.96 -1.58
N SER A 181 -5.41 -8.13 -0.41
CA SER A 181 -5.33 -7.08 0.62
C SER A 181 -4.51 -5.86 0.18
N ILE A 182 -3.51 -6.05 -0.67
CA ILE A 182 -2.74 -4.95 -1.27
C ILE A 182 -3.51 -4.31 -2.42
N SER A 183 -4.12 -5.12 -3.27
CA SER A 183 -4.76 -4.67 -4.51
C SER A 183 -6.01 -3.83 -4.26
N ILE A 184 -6.88 -4.22 -3.34
CA ILE A 184 -8.14 -3.52 -3.09
C ILE A 184 -7.92 -2.06 -2.64
N PRO A 185 -7.05 -1.76 -1.68
CA PRO A 185 -6.79 -0.38 -1.28
C PRO A 185 -5.99 0.43 -2.30
N ALA A 186 -5.24 -0.23 -3.19
CA ALA A 186 -4.54 0.45 -4.27
C ALA A 186 -5.50 1.30 -5.12
N GLY A 187 -6.73 0.82 -5.34
CA GLY A 187 -7.79 1.58 -6.00
C GLY A 187 -8.17 2.87 -5.26
N ALA A 188 -8.31 2.81 -3.94
CA ALA A 188 -8.57 4.00 -3.12
C ALA A 188 -7.42 5.01 -3.19
N TYR A 189 -6.18 4.52 -3.21
CA TYR A 189 -5.01 5.37 -3.42
C TYR A 189 -5.00 5.98 -4.83
N GLY A 190 -5.40 5.22 -5.85
CA GLY A 190 -5.58 5.71 -7.23
C GLY A 190 -6.59 6.85 -7.32
N ILE A 191 -7.74 6.74 -6.67
CA ILE A 191 -8.73 7.81 -6.58
C ILE A 191 -8.12 9.05 -5.91
N ARG A 192 -7.35 8.85 -4.85
CA ARG A 192 -6.74 9.95 -4.13
C ARG A 192 -5.65 10.66 -4.97
N MET A 193 -4.88 9.93 -5.78
CA MET A 193 -3.95 10.51 -6.75
C MET A 193 -4.68 11.32 -7.83
N ALA A 194 -5.88 10.88 -8.25
CA ALA A 194 -6.70 11.61 -9.22
C ALA A 194 -7.24 12.94 -8.66
N THR A 195 -7.60 12.97 -7.38
CA THR A 195 -8.20 14.15 -6.73
C THR A 195 -7.15 15.12 -6.19
N ASN A 196 -5.95 14.63 -5.89
CA ASN A 196 -4.88 15.46 -5.35
C ASN A 196 -3.57 15.16 -6.08
N SER A 197 -3.12 16.10 -6.88
CA SER A 197 -1.90 15.98 -7.69
C SER A 197 -0.60 15.91 -6.87
N THR A 198 -0.64 16.21 -5.56
CA THR A 198 0.52 16.11 -4.67
C THR A 198 0.84 14.69 -4.25
N ILE A 199 -0.17 13.81 -4.34
CA ILE A 199 -0.06 12.42 -3.91
C ILE A 199 0.51 11.61 -5.07
N GLN A 200 1.63 10.94 -4.79
CA GLN A 200 2.39 10.13 -5.75
C GLN A 200 2.81 8.82 -5.10
N ILE A 201 3.18 7.86 -5.94
CA ILE A 201 3.83 6.63 -5.51
C ILE A 201 5.28 6.97 -5.18
N ASP A 202 5.58 7.05 -3.89
CA ASP A 202 6.88 7.39 -3.31
C ASP A 202 7.42 6.23 -2.44
N THR A 203 8.58 6.41 -1.86
CA THR A 203 9.18 5.43 -0.93
C THR A 203 8.30 5.19 0.28
N VAL A 204 7.58 6.22 0.75
CA VAL A 204 6.68 6.11 1.91
C VAL A 204 5.48 5.20 1.59
N PHE A 205 4.95 5.27 0.37
CA PHE A 205 3.92 4.34 -0.12
C PHE A 205 4.41 2.88 -0.10
N ILE A 206 5.66 2.63 -0.52
CA ILE A 206 6.24 1.27 -0.49
C ILE A 206 6.42 0.79 0.95
N ILE A 207 6.91 1.65 1.85
CA ILE A 207 7.03 1.34 3.28
C ILE A 207 5.67 1.00 3.88
N ALA A 208 4.62 1.75 3.52
CA ALA A 208 3.27 1.48 3.96
C ALA A 208 2.77 0.10 3.52
N ILE A 209 2.98 -0.29 2.26
CA ILE A 209 2.64 -1.63 1.75
C ILE A 209 3.39 -2.72 2.52
N LEU A 210 4.70 -2.59 2.68
CA LEU A 210 5.51 -3.57 3.41
C LEU A 210 5.06 -3.73 4.87
N THR A 211 4.71 -2.63 5.52
CA THR A 211 4.17 -2.63 6.89
C THR A 211 2.86 -3.42 6.97
N VAL A 212 1.96 -3.20 6.01
CA VAL A 212 0.65 -3.85 6.00
C VAL A 212 0.73 -5.33 5.59
N ILE A 213 1.70 -5.72 4.76
CA ILE A 213 1.97 -7.14 4.49
C ILE A 213 2.24 -7.87 5.82
N GLY A 214 3.11 -7.31 6.67
CA GLY A 214 3.40 -7.88 7.99
C GLY A 214 2.18 -7.87 8.92
N TYR A 215 1.37 -6.83 8.88
CA TYR A 215 0.15 -6.73 9.68
C TYR A 215 -0.91 -7.75 9.24
N GLY A 216 -1.13 -7.89 7.93
CA GLY A 216 -2.16 -8.77 7.38
C GLY A 216 -1.93 -10.25 7.64
N ILE A 217 -0.66 -10.66 7.67
CA ILE A 217 -0.31 -12.04 7.98
C ILE A 217 -0.70 -12.42 9.41
N ASN A 218 -0.59 -11.48 10.35
CA ASN A 218 -0.90 -11.72 11.76
C ASN A 218 -2.37 -12.16 11.95
N ASP A 219 -3.31 -11.48 11.30
CA ASP A 219 -4.73 -11.85 11.37
C ASP A 219 -5.00 -13.24 10.76
N VAL A 220 -4.38 -13.55 9.63
CA VAL A 220 -4.52 -14.85 8.98
C VAL A 220 -3.94 -15.97 9.84
N ILE A 221 -2.78 -15.75 10.48
CA ILE A 221 -2.15 -16.71 11.39
C ILE A 221 -3.05 -17.00 12.59
N ILE A 222 -3.61 -15.98 13.21
CA ILE A 222 -4.51 -16.12 14.37
C ILE A 222 -5.70 -17.03 14.02
N ILE A 223 -6.31 -16.82 12.85
CA ILE A 223 -7.46 -17.62 12.44
C ILE A 223 -7.02 -19.06 12.11
N PHE A 224 -5.93 -19.24 11.37
CA PHE A 224 -5.47 -20.58 11.01
C PHE A 224 -4.90 -21.36 12.20
N ASP A 225 -4.29 -20.71 13.18
CA ASP A 225 -3.90 -21.35 14.42
C ASP A 225 -5.12 -21.91 15.17
N ARG A 226 -6.23 -21.16 15.18
CA ARG A 226 -7.49 -21.63 15.74
C ARG A 226 -8.12 -22.75 14.93
N VAL A 227 -8.05 -22.69 13.60
CA VAL A 227 -8.45 -23.80 12.73
C VAL A 227 -7.65 -25.06 13.07
N ARG A 228 -6.33 -24.93 13.25
CA ARG A 228 -5.45 -26.02 13.67
C ARG A 228 -5.90 -26.65 14.96
N GLU A 229 -6.13 -25.86 16.03
CA GLU A 229 -6.58 -26.37 17.31
C GLU A 229 -7.92 -27.11 17.21
N ASN A 230 -8.88 -26.53 16.48
CA ASN A 230 -10.20 -27.11 16.32
C ASN A 230 -10.14 -28.42 15.51
N ILE A 231 -9.28 -28.51 14.48
CA ILE A 231 -9.08 -29.75 13.71
C ILE A 231 -8.54 -30.85 14.62
N ILE A 232 -7.53 -30.59 15.43
CA ILE A 232 -6.95 -31.60 16.33
C ILE A 232 -8.01 -32.12 17.30
N LYS A 233 -8.80 -31.25 17.92
CA LYS A 233 -9.87 -31.60 18.86
C LYS A 233 -10.98 -32.45 18.21
N GLU A 234 -11.46 -32.08 17.02
CA GLU A 234 -12.53 -32.77 16.33
C GLU A 234 -12.05 -34.09 15.67
N TRP A 235 -10.76 -34.17 15.30
CA TRP A 235 -10.18 -35.40 14.79
C TRP A 235 -10.16 -36.54 15.84
N GLU A 236 -9.92 -36.20 17.09
CA GLU A 236 -9.99 -37.12 18.21
C GLU A 236 -11.43 -37.64 18.44
N ARG A 237 -12.44 -36.83 18.09
CA ARG A 237 -13.86 -37.17 18.24
C ARG A 237 -14.44 -37.92 17.04
N LYS A 238 -13.68 -38.15 15.97
CA LYS A 238 -14.11 -38.80 14.72
C LYS A 238 -15.28 -38.11 13.96
N ASP A 239 -15.63 -36.88 14.33
CA ASP A 239 -16.73 -36.12 13.70
C ASP A 239 -16.17 -34.86 13.00
N THR A 240 -15.45 -35.07 11.91
CA THR A 240 -14.73 -34.01 11.19
C THR A 240 -15.59 -33.32 10.13
N ASN A 241 -16.42 -32.36 10.55
CA ASN A 241 -17.06 -31.44 9.62
C ASN A 241 -16.18 -30.22 9.38
N MET A 242 -15.35 -30.26 8.35
CA MET A 242 -14.40 -29.18 8.02
C MET A 242 -15.08 -27.82 7.86
N LEU A 243 -16.29 -27.75 7.30
CA LEU A 243 -17.01 -26.47 7.14
C LEU A 243 -17.32 -25.86 8.52
N MET A 244 -17.77 -26.68 9.47
CA MET A 244 -18.07 -26.20 10.81
C MET A 244 -16.82 -25.74 11.56
N ILE A 245 -15.70 -26.48 11.39
CA ILE A 245 -14.42 -26.13 12.01
C ILE A 245 -13.93 -24.76 11.55
N PHE A 246 -13.92 -24.52 10.24
CA PHE A 246 -13.48 -23.25 9.68
C PHE A 246 -14.41 -22.09 10.09
N GLU A 247 -15.72 -22.31 10.04
CA GLU A 247 -16.72 -21.32 10.45
C GLU A 247 -16.58 -20.96 11.94
N GLU A 248 -16.41 -21.96 12.79
CA GLU A 248 -16.26 -21.77 14.23
C GLU A 248 -14.96 -21.04 14.56
N SER A 249 -13.88 -21.36 13.88
CA SER A 249 -12.58 -20.72 14.08
C SER A 249 -12.63 -19.22 13.78
N ILE A 250 -13.33 -18.80 12.71
CA ILE A 250 -13.55 -17.38 12.42
C ILE A 250 -14.24 -16.69 13.60
N TRP A 251 -15.35 -17.24 14.07
CA TRP A 251 -16.13 -16.60 15.12
C TRP A 251 -15.42 -16.58 16.48
N GLN A 252 -14.60 -17.59 16.78
CA GLN A 252 -13.78 -17.64 17.99
C GLN A 252 -12.66 -16.59 18.00
N THR A 253 -12.11 -16.24 16.85
CA THR A 253 -11.02 -15.26 16.71
C THR A 253 -11.50 -13.85 16.36
N MET A 254 -12.75 -13.70 15.93
CA MET A 254 -13.33 -12.42 15.45
C MET A 254 -13.11 -11.26 16.41
N LYS A 255 -13.38 -11.46 17.69
CA LYS A 255 -13.24 -10.39 18.71
C LYS A 255 -11.78 -9.90 18.81
N ARG A 256 -10.81 -10.81 18.70
CA ARG A 256 -9.39 -10.45 18.73
C ARG A 256 -8.96 -9.74 17.46
N SER A 257 -9.28 -10.28 16.29
CA SER A 257 -8.90 -9.71 15.00
C SER A 257 -9.50 -8.31 14.80
N VAL A 258 -10.81 -8.15 15.07
CA VAL A 258 -11.46 -6.84 14.99
C VAL A 258 -10.92 -5.87 16.04
N GLY A 259 -10.65 -6.33 17.27
CA GLY A 259 -10.11 -5.48 18.34
C GLY A 259 -8.72 -4.94 18.03
N THR A 260 -7.82 -5.78 17.51
CA THR A 260 -6.46 -5.36 17.11
C THR A 260 -6.50 -4.39 15.93
N SER A 261 -7.29 -4.67 14.92
CA SER A 261 -7.43 -3.80 13.76
C SER A 261 -8.04 -2.45 14.15
N LEU A 262 -9.10 -2.46 14.96
CA LEU A 262 -9.76 -1.23 15.40
C LEU A 262 -8.83 -0.32 16.22
N SER A 263 -8.06 -0.88 17.15
CA SER A 263 -7.11 -0.09 17.95
C SER A 263 -6.04 0.56 17.07
N THR A 264 -5.51 -0.14 16.09
CA THR A 264 -4.53 0.40 15.13
C THR A 264 -5.16 1.49 14.26
N ILE A 265 -6.37 1.25 13.74
CA ILE A 265 -7.11 2.22 12.91
C ILE A 265 -7.37 3.50 13.69
N LEU A 266 -7.77 3.43 14.95
CA LEU A 266 -8.02 4.61 15.77
C LEU A 266 -6.77 5.50 15.89
N VAL A 267 -5.60 4.92 16.14
CA VAL A 267 -4.34 5.67 16.20
C VAL A 267 -4.01 6.30 14.84
N LEU A 268 -4.17 5.56 13.76
CA LEU A 268 -3.87 6.04 12.41
C LEU A 268 -4.84 7.13 11.94
N ILE A 269 -6.13 7.07 12.32
CA ILE A 269 -7.10 8.14 12.04
C ILE A 269 -6.68 9.44 12.74
N TRP A 270 -6.31 9.38 14.02
CA TRP A 270 -5.83 10.55 14.74
C TRP A 270 -4.54 11.10 14.12
N MET A 271 -3.62 10.22 13.74
CA MET A 271 -2.42 10.65 13.03
C MET A 271 -2.76 11.31 11.68
N PHE A 272 -3.74 10.80 10.93
CA PHE A 272 -4.20 11.41 9.68
C PHE A 272 -4.85 12.79 9.88
N VAL A 273 -5.60 12.98 10.97
CA VAL A 273 -6.32 14.24 11.26
C VAL A 273 -5.35 15.35 11.72
N PHE A 274 -4.34 14.99 12.52
CA PHE A 274 -3.44 15.99 13.12
C PHE A 274 -2.13 16.17 12.38
N ALA A 275 -1.68 15.19 11.60
CA ALA A 275 -0.46 15.31 10.82
C ALA A 275 -0.73 15.98 9.47
N THR A 276 0.32 16.53 8.89
CA THR A 276 0.31 17.14 7.55
C THR A 276 1.30 16.44 6.62
N GLY A 277 1.20 16.70 5.32
CA GLY A 277 2.17 16.27 4.32
C GLY A 277 2.34 14.74 4.24
N VAL A 278 3.59 14.30 4.28
CA VAL A 278 3.99 12.88 4.10
C VAL A 278 3.43 11.98 5.20
N VAL A 279 3.38 12.47 6.46
CA VAL A 279 2.90 11.68 7.60
C VAL A 279 1.39 11.42 7.51
N ALA A 280 0.61 12.40 7.10
CA ALA A 280 -0.82 12.22 6.86
C ALA A 280 -1.09 11.23 5.72
N ASN A 281 -0.31 11.30 4.64
CA ASN A 281 -0.42 10.36 3.52
C ASN A 281 -0.07 8.93 3.93
N PHE A 282 0.98 8.75 4.71
CA PHE A 282 1.34 7.45 5.29
C PHE A 282 0.22 6.90 6.16
N ALA A 283 -0.29 7.70 7.09
CA ALA A 283 -1.37 7.29 8.00
C ALA A 283 -2.62 6.86 7.22
N PHE A 284 -3.05 7.67 6.23
CA PHE A 284 -4.16 7.31 5.36
C PHE A 284 -3.92 5.98 4.65
N THR A 285 -2.76 5.83 4.06
CA THR A 285 -2.40 4.63 3.32
C THR A 285 -2.51 3.41 4.22
N VAL A 286 -1.86 3.44 5.39
CA VAL A 286 -1.81 2.29 6.30
C VAL A 286 -3.20 1.94 6.86
N TRP A 287 -4.03 2.92 7.31
CA TRP A 287 -5.32 2.57 7.90
C TRP A 287 -6.31 1.98 6.89
N VAL A 288 -6.32 2.45 5.64
CA VAL A 288 -7.14 1.85 4.57
C VAL A 288 -6.72 0.42 4.29
N TRP A 289 -5.41 0.17 4.24
CA TRP A 289 -4.88 -1.18 4.05
C TRP A 289 -5.13 -2.10 5.24
N VAL A 290 -5.06 -1.62 6.48
CA VAL A 290 -5.38 -2.42 7.67
C VAL A 290 -6.83 -2.89 7.63
N ILE A 291 -7.77 -2.03 7.24
CA ILE A 291 -9.17 -2.42 7.04
C ILE A 291 -9.29 -3.51 5.97
N ALA A 292 -8.69 -3.30 4.81
CA ALA A 292 -8.76 -4.27 3.72
C ALA A 292 -8.12 -5.61 4.12
N SER A 293 -7.00 -5.59 4.82
CA SER A 293 -6.33 -6.79 5.29
C SER A 293 -7.18 -7.58 6.29
N ALA A 294 -7.81 -6.91 7.26
CA ALA A 294 -8.72 -7.55 8.21
C ALA A 294 -9.95 -8.17 7.51
N LEU A 295 -10.51 -7.49 6.50
CA LEU A 295 -11.60 -8.04 5.71
C LEU A 295 -11.13 -9.22 4.83
N CYS A 296 -9.97 -9.11 4.18
CA CYS A 296 -9.42 -10.18 3.34
C CYS A 296 -9.07 -11.43 4.15
N SER A 297 -8.57 -11.30 5.38
CA SER A 297 -8.28 -12.45 6.24
C SER A 297 -9.53 -13.27 6.56
N ILE A 298 -10.64 -12.61 6.83
CA ILE A 298 -11.91 -13.24 7.21
C ILE A 298 -12.69 -13.75 5.99
N PHE A 299 -12.86 -12.91 4.97
CA PHE A 299 -13.77 -13.17 3.85
C PHE A 299 -13.10 -13.82 2.63
N ILE A 300 -11.77 -13.72 2.51
CA ILE A 300 -11.04 -14.29 1.36
C ILE A 300 -10.13 -15.43 1.82
N ALA A 301 -9.21 -15.21 2.78
CA ALA A 301 -8.23 -16.23 3.14
C ALA A 301 -8.87 -17.51 3.66
N VAL A 302 -9.75 -17.41 4.66
CA VAL A 302 -10.34 -18.58 5.32
C VAL A 302 -11.28 -19.37 4.39
N PRO A 303 -12.21 -18.73 3.65
CA PRO A 303 -13.03 -19.42 2.67
C PRO A 303 -12.22 -20.08 1.54
N THR A 304 -11.16 -19.41 1.07
CA THR A 304 -10.26 -19.99 0.03
C THR A 304 -9.53 -21.22 0.55
N ALA A 305 -9.01 -21.16 1.78
CA ALA A 305 -8.37 -22.32 2.40
C ALA A 305 -9.32 -23.53 2.49
N TYR A 306 -10.56 -23.29 2.92
CA TYR A 306 -11.58 -24.34 2.97
C TYR A 306 -11.82 -24.98 1.58
N LEU A 307 -11.97 -24.15 0.52
CA LEU A 307 -12.22 -24.66 -0.83
C LEU A 307 -11.05 -25.49 -1.37
N LEU A 308 -9.82 -25.01 -1.19
CA LEU A 308 -8.62 -25.71 -1.66
C LEU A 308 -8.40 -27.03 -0.90
N LEU A 309 -8.60 -27.04 0.41
CA LEU A 309 -8.49 -28.25 1.22
C LEU A 309 -9.60 -29.27 0.92
N LYS A 310 -10.82 -28.81 0.63
CA LYS A 310 -11.91 -29.69 0.19
C LYS A 310 -11.60 -30.35 -1.15
N LYS A 311 -10.95 -29.63 -2.07
CA LYS A 311 -10.54 -30.15 -3.39
C LYS A 311 -9.37 -31.14 -3.27
N SER A 312 -8.46 -30.94 -2.35
CA SER A 312 -7.27 -31.80 -2.13
C SER A 312 -7.60 -33.15 -1.50
N LYS A 313 -8.78 -33.31 -0.89
CA LYS A 313 -9.26 -34.57 -0.29
C LYS A 313 -10.10 -35.42 -1.26
N LYS A 314 -10.42 -34.90 -2.45
CA LYS A 314 -11.01 -35.68 -3.56
C LYS A 314 -9.92 -36.22 -4.48
#